data_c24c5719bb661c287768efc26b2ebc23
#
_entry.id   c24c5719bb661c287768efc26b2ebc23
#
_cell.length_a   1.000
_cell.length_b   1.000
_cell.length_c   1.000
_cell.angle_alpha   90.00
_cell.angle_beta   90.00
_cell.angle_gamma   90.00
#
_symmetry.space_group_name_H-M   'P 1'
#
loop_
_entity.id
_entity.type
_entity.pdbx_description
1 polymer ?
#
loop_
_entity_poly.entity_id
_entity_poly.type
_entity_poly.pdbx_seq_one_letter_code
_entity_poly.pdbx_strand_id
1 'polypeptide(L)'
;EQLLEKNKEALLGGGQNRIDAQHQKKKLTARERIHLLLDPGSFEELGKLVTHRCSDFGMENQIYYGDGVITGSLSETHAEKICKIMDMALRNGAPVIGLNDSGGARIQEGVRSLGGYADIFYRNVRTSGVIPQISAIMGPCAGGAVYSPAMTDFTIMVENTSYMFVTGPNVVKTVTNEEVSSEELGGASTHST
;
A
#
# COMPACT_ATOMS: atom_id res chain seq x y z
N GLU A 1 -23.82 16.92 10.85
CA GLU A 1 -22.58 17.74 10.87
C GLU A 1 -21.35 16.87 11.08
N GLN A 2 -21.25 16.08 12.15
CA GLN A 2 -20.09 15.22 12.45
C GLN A 2 -19.70 14.26 11.31
N LEU A 3 -20.68 13.64 10.64
CA LEU A 3 -20.39 12.73 9.51
C LEU A 3 -19.77 13.46 8.32
N LEU A 4 -20.23 14.66 8.04
CA LEU A 4 -19.69 15.49 6.95
C LEU A 4 -18.26 15.92 7.24
N GLU A 5 -17.97 16.25 8.49
CA GLU A 5 -16.64 16.64 8.94
C GLU A 5 -15.64 15.48 8.84
N LYS A 6 -16.00 14.30 9.37
CA LYS A 6 -15.19 13.08 9.23
C LYS A 6 -14.97 12.67 7.77
N ASN A 7 -15.97 12.87 6.90
CA ASN A 7 -15.80 12.64 5.48
C ASN A 7 -14.79 13.60 4.83
N LYS A 8 -14.77 14.88 5.24
CA LYS A 8 -13.77 15.84 4.77
C LYS A 8 -12.37 15.47 5.26
N GLU A 9 -12.23 15.10 6.53
CA GLU A 9 -10.96 14.64 7.10
C GLU A 9 -10.43 13.39 6.36
N ALA A 10 -11.31 12.42 6.09
CA ALA A 10 -10.94 11.20 5.35
C ALA A 10 -10.45 11.49 3.92
N LEU A 11 -10.89 12.58 3.29
CA LEU A 11 -10.38 12.99 1.98
C LEU A 11 -8.93 13.50 2.03
N LEU A 12 -8.53 14.06 3.16
CA LEU A 12 -7.17 14.55 3.36
C LEU A 12 -6.17 13.42 3.69
N GLY A 13 -6.67 12.22 4.01
CA GLY A 13 -5.81 11.07 4.38
C GLY A 13 -4.88 11.42 5.54
N GLY A 14 -3.57 11.45 5.29
CA GLY A 14 -2.55 11.81 6.29
C GLY A 14 -2.42 13.30 6.59
N GLY A 15 -3.26 14.15 6.00
CA GLY A 15 -3.27 15.61 6.15
C GLY A 15 -2.48 16.36 5.08
N GLN A 16 -2.71 17.70 5.00
CA GLN A 16 -2.18 18.54 3.94
C GLN A 16 -0.65 18.50 3.84
N ASN A 17 0.06 18.51 4.96
CA ASN A 17 1.52 18.47 4.97
C ASN A 17 2.08 17.23 4.25
N ARG A 18 1.39 16.09 4.31
CA ARG A 18 1.80 14.86 3.63
C ARG A 18 1.45 14.90 2.15
N ILE A 19 0.34 15.51 1.79
CA ILE A 19 -0.02 15.77 0.39
C ILE A 19 1.07 16.65 -0.24
N ASP A 20 1.43 17.74 0.40
CA ASP A 20 2.45 18.67 -0.07
C ASP A 20 3.83 17.98 -0.22
N ALA A 21 4.21 17.19 0.77
CA ALA A 21 5.46 16.41 0.71
C ALA A 21 5.47 15.38 -0.43
N GLN A 22 4.32 14.82 -0.80
CA GLN A 22 4.19 13.91 -1.94
C GLN A 22 4.34 14.68 -3.27
N HIS A 23 3.68 15.83 -3.39
CA HIS A 23 3.78 16.70 -4.57
C HIS A 23 5.19 17.27 -4.75
N GLN A 24 5.90 17.63 -3.67
CA GLN A 24 7.30 18.05 -3.73
C GLN A 24 8.21 16.99 -4.35
N LYS A 25 7.89 15.70 -4.15
CA LYS A 25 8.57 14.58 -4.80
C LYS A 25 8.08 14.32 -6.23
N LYS A 26 7.24 15.20 -6.79
CA LYS A 26 6.58 15.04 -8.09
C LYS A 26 5.74 13.75 -8.20
N LYS A 27 5.21 13.29 -7.08
CA LYS A 27 4.33 12.12 -7.00
C LYS A 27 2.89 12.55 -6.71
N LEU A 28 1.95 11.85 -7.32
CA LEU A 28 0.53 12.00 -7.04
C LEU A 28 0.17 11.28 -5.73
N THR A 29 -0.84 11.78 -5.04
CA THR A 29 -1.47 11.09 -3.91
C THR A 29 -2.21 9.84 -4.38
N ALA A 30 -2.56 8.94 -3.46
CA ALA A 30 -3.33 7.74 -3.79
C ALA A 30 -4.68 8.07 -4.47
N ARG A 31 -5.39 9.11 -4.01
CA ARG A 31 -6.66 9.53 -4.60
C ARG A 31 -6.50 10.09 -6.01
N GLU A 32 -5.49 10.90 -6.23
CA GLU A 32 -5.20 11.45 -7.55
C GLU A 32 -4.87 10.34 -8.55
N ARG A 33 -4.10 9.32 -8.13
CA ARG A 33 -3.80 8.13 -8.95
C ARG A 33 -5.07 7.37 -9.32
N ILE A 34 -5.97 7.17 -8.35
CA ILE A 34 -7.27 6.49 -8.58
C ILE A 34 -8.13 7.29 -9.56
N HIS A 35 -8.21 8.61 -9.39
CA HIS A 35 -8.99 9.46 -10.29
C HIS A 35 -8.44 9.54 -11.73
N LEU A 36 -7.14 9.32 -11.91
CA LEU A 36 -6.54 9.18 -13.25
C LEU A 36 -6.79 7.81 -13.88
N LEU A 37 -6.93 6.78 -13.07
CA LEU A 37 -7.12 5.41 -13.53
C LEU A 37 -8.57 5.12 -13.92
N LEU A 38 -9.53 5.72 -13.21
CA LEU A 38 -10.95 5.40 -13.30
C LEU A 38 -11.74 6.50 -14.03
N ASP A 39 -12.85 6.11 -14.64
CA ASP A 39 -13.80 7.05 -15.20
C ASP A 39 -14.37 8.00 -14.14
N PRO A 40 -14.61 9.28 -14.48
CA PRO A 40 -15.16 10.23 -13.52
C PRO A 40 -16.45 9.74 -12.87
N GLY A 41 -16.49 9.75 -11.53
CA GLY A 41 -17.64 9.35 -10.74
C GLY A 41 -17.84 7.83 -10.56
N SER A 42 -16.94 6.99 -11.09
CA SER A 42 -17.04 5.52 -10.93
C SER A 42 -16.38 4.99 -9.64
N PHE A 43 -15.61 5.84 -8.93
CA PHE A 43 -14.91 5.42 -7.72
C PHE A 43 -15.82 5.35 -6.51
N GLU A 44 -15.94 4.17 -5.93
CA GLU A 44 -16.63 3.93 -4.66
C GLU A 44 -15.64 3.46 -3.59
N GLU A 45 -15.44 4.25 -2.54
CA GLU A 45 -14.50 3.93 -1.47
C GLU A 45 -15.16 3.12 -0.36
N LEU A 46 -14.75 1.87 -0.19
CA LEU A 46 -15.17 1.02 0.91
C LEU A 46 -14.32 1.27 2.16
N GLY A 47 -14.97 1.36 3.33
CA GLY A 47 -14.29 1.56 4.60
C GLY A 47 -13.60 2.93 4.74
N LYS A 48 -14.18 3.99 4.17
CA LYS A 48 -13.64 5.35 4.20
C LYS A 48 -13.43 5.91 5.62
N LEU A 49 -14.23 5.48 6.59
CA LEU A 49 -14.22 5.97 7.96
C LEU A 49 -13.59 4.99 8.96
N VAL A 50 -12.99 3.90 8.51
CA VAL A 50 -12.27 2.99 9.41
C VAL A 50 -10.99 3.67 9.94
N THR A 51 -10.61 3.32 11.17
CA THR A 51 -9.37 3.81 11.80
C THR A 51 -8.58 2.62 12.33
N HIS A 52 -7.27 2.78 12.56
CA HIS A 52 -6.48 1.75 13.21
C HIS A 52 -6.93 1.52 14.67
N ARG A 53 -6.55 0.38 15.22
CA ARG A 53 -6.89 -0.04 16.60
C ARG A 53 -5.66 0.01 17.52
N CYS A 54 -4.55 0.54 17.05
CA CYS A 54 -3.31 0.64 17.81
C CYS A 54 -3.44 1.70 18.91
N SER A 55 -3.14 1.32 20.15
CA SER A 55 -3.12 2.18 21.33
C SER A 55 -1.71 2.40 21.89
N ASP A 56 -0.70 1.73 21.31
CA ASP A 56 0.67 1.80 21.77
C ASP A 56 1.47 2.89 21.05
N PHE A 57 2.58 3.29 21.60
CA PHE A 57 3.52 4.25 21.01
C PHE A 57 2.92 5.62 20.65
N GLY A 58 1.89 6.07 21.38
CA GLY A 58 1.22 7.36 21.13
C GLY A 58 0.27 7.35 19.94
N MET A 59 -0.04 6.16 19.38
CA MET A 59 -0.94 6.01 18.25
C MET A 59 -2.39 6.35 18.60
N GLU A 60 -2.78 6.22 19.86
CA GLU A 60 -4.12 6.57 20.35
C GLU A 60 -4.50 8.03 20.10
N ASN A 61 -3.49 8.91 19.96
CA ASN A 61 -3.66 10.33 19.68
C ASN A 61 -3.55 10.68 18.18
N GLN A 62 -3.31 9.68 17.32
CA GLN A 62 -3.08 9.86 15.88
C GLN A 62 -4.13 9.10 15.07
N ILE A 63 -5.34 9.65 15.01
CA ILE A 63 -6.46 9.02 14.29
C ILE A 63 -6.45 9.50 12.83
N TYR A 64 -6.38 8.54 11.89
CA TYR A 64 -6.52 8.78 10.47
C TYR A 64 -7.68 7.96 9.92
N TYR A 65 -8.65 8.62 9.30
CA TYR A 65 -9.80 7.95 8.67
C TYR A 65 -9.38 7.25 7.37
N GLY A 66 -10.01 6.10 7.11
CA GLY A 66 -9.65 5.25 5.98
C GLY A 66 -8.37 4.45 6.21
N ASP A 67 -7.87 4.48 7.46
CA ASP A 67 -6.53 4.08 7.86
C ASP A 67 -5.47 4.72 6.96
N GLY A 68 -5.60 6.03 6.86
CA GLY A 68 -4.70 6.88 6.09
C GLY A 68 -3.27 6.71 6.56
N VAL A 69 -2.43 6.75 5.60
CA VAL A 69 -1.04 6.37 5.61
C VAL A 69 -0.20 7.13 6.64
N ILE A 70 0.24 6.44 7.68
CA ILE A 70 1.48 6.82 8.35
C ILE A 70 2.61 6.16 7.56
N THR A 71 3.34 6.92 6.76
CA THR A 71 4.51 6.45 5.97
C THR A 71 4.27 5.27 5.02
N GLY A 72 3.05 5.04 4.53
CA GLY A 72 2.75 3.94 3.63
C GLY A 72 2.78 2.55 4.25
N SER A 73 2.81 2.42 5.58
CA SER A 73 2.83 1.13 6.25
C SER A 73 1.45 0.50 6.38
N LEU A 74 1.37 -0.83 6.24
CA LEU A 74 0.13 -1.58 6.38
C LEU A 74 -0.23 -1.79 7.85
N SER A 75 -1.44 -1.37 8.25
CA SER A 75 -2.06 -1.71 9.53
C SER A 75 -2.94 -2.96 9.42
N GLU A 76 -3.35 -3.53 10.57
CA GLU A 76 -4.38 -4.57 10.63
C GLU A 76 -5.66 -4.14 9.90
N THR A 77 -6.18 -2.95 10.21
CA THR A 77 -7.42 -2.43 9.63
C THR A 77 -7.30 -2.15 8.12
N HIS A 78 -6.14 -1.69 7.65
CA HIS A 78 -5.87 -1.52 6.23
C HIS A 78 -5.85 -2.87 5.51
N ALA A 79 -5.23 -3.88 6.11
CA ALA A 79 -5.25 -5.25 5.58
C ALA A 79 -6.68 -5.81 5.48
N GLU A 80 -7.52 -5.63 6.52
CA GLU A 80 -8.93 -6.01 6.49
C GLU A 80 -9.67 -5.35 5.31
N LYS A 81 -9.40 -4.08 5.04
CA LYS A 81 -9.98 -3.33 3.92
C LYS A 81 -9.56 -3.92 2.58
N ILE A 82 -8.27 -4.22 2.39
CA ILE A 82 -7.74 -4.88 1.19
C ILE A 82 -8.37 -6.27 1.01
N CYS A 83 -8.39 -7.08 2.06
CA CYS A 83 -8.97 -8.42 2.06
C CYS A 83 -10.44 -8.41 1.65
N LYS A 84 -11.22 -7.45 2.14
CA LYS A 84 -12.63 -7.28 1.76
C LYS A 84 -12.79 -7.00 0.26
N ILE A 85 -11.94 -6.15 -0.31
CA ILE A 85 -11.97 -5.87 -1.76
C ILE A 85 -11.61 -7.12 -2.56
N MET A 86 -10.57 -7.85 -2.16
CA MET A 86 -10.15 -9.09 -2.84
C MET A 86 -11.25 -10.16 -2.77
N ASP A 87 -11.91 -10.33 -1.62
CA ASP A 87 -13.03 -11.27 -1.47
C ASP A 87 -14.24 -10.86 -2.32
N MET A 88 -14.50 -9.57 -2.50
CA MET A 88 -15.55 -9.08 -3.39
C MET A 88 -15.19 -9.30 -4.86
N ALA A 89 -13.95 -9.04 -5.24
CA ALA A 89 -13.46 -9.28 -6.59
C ALA A 89 -13.56 -10.77 -6.97
N LEU A 90 -13.12 -11.66 -6.09
CA LEU A 90 -13.22 -13.10 -6.29
C LEU A 90 -14.68 -13.57 -6.49
N ARG A 91 -15.62 -13.06 -5.67
CA ARG A 91 -17.05 -13.40 -5.79
C ARG A 91 -17.68 -12.94 -7.09
N ASN A 92 -17.24 -11.79 -7.60
CA ASN A 92 -17.79 -11.18 -8.81
C ASN A 92 -17.03 -11.54 -10.10
N GLY A 93 -15.93 -12.30 -10.00
CA GLY A 93 -15.07 -12.58 -11.14
C GLY A 93 -14.35 -11.35 -11.70
N ALA A 94 -14.13 -10.32 -10.87
CA ALA A 94 -13.54 -9.05 -11.29
C ALA A 94 -12.02 -9.04 -11.05
N PRO A 95 -11.23 -8.35 -11.92
CA PRO A 95 -9.80 -8.16 -11.69
C PRO A 95 -9.52 -7.38 -10.40
N VAL A 96 -8.37 -7.65 -9.77
CA VAL A 96 -7.82 -6.85 -8.68
C VAL A 96 -6.63 -6.05 -9.19
N ILE A 97 -6.66 -4.74 -8.99
CA ILE A 97 -5.55 -3.84 -9.35
C ILE A 97 -5.00 -3.20 -8.08
N GLY A 98 -3.74 -3.49 -7.76
CA GLY A 98 -3.01 -2.89 -6.65
C GLY A 98 -2.15 -1.72 -7.12
N LEU A 99 -2.33 -0.53 -6.51
CA LEU A 99 -1.43 0.61 -6.67
C LEU A 99 -0.49 0.63 -5.46
N ASN A 100 0.69 0.04 -5.61
CA ASN A 100 1.57 -0.31 -4.50
C ASN A 100 2.64 0.78 -4.27
N ASP A 101 2.70 1.31 -3.05
CA ASP A 101 3.68 2.30 -2.57
C ASP A 101 3.72 2.18 -1.04
N SER A 102 4.54 1.24 -0.49
CA SER A 102 4.49 0.90 0.93
C SER A 102 5.84 0.44 1.48
N GLY A 103 6.17 0.94 2.66
CA GLY A 103 7.35 0.50 3.42
C GLY A 103 7.20 -0.84 4.16
N GLY A 104 6.07 -1.54 4.02
CA GLY A 104 5.83 -2.81 4.70
C GLY A 104 4.85 -2.74 5.87
N ALA A 105 4.97 -3.66 6.81
CA ALA A 105 4.10 -3.74 7.98
C ALA A 105 4.31 -2.56 8.94
N ARG A 106 3.23 -2.09 9.54
CA ARG A 106 3.28 -1.05 10.58
C ARG A 106 3.89 -1.61 11.86
N ILE A 107 5.11 -1.16 12.17
CA ILE A 107 5.90 -1.69 13.29
C ILE A 107 5.17 -1.51 14.63
N GLN A 108 4.46 -0.39 14.82
CA GLN A 108 3.72 -0.08 16.04
C GLN A 108 2.59 -1.08 16.33
N GLU A 109 2.08 -1.78 15.34
CA GLU A 109 1.05 -2.81 15.50
C GLU A 109 1.61 -4.24 15.65
N GLY A 110 2.92 -4.40 15.51
CA GLY A 110 3.62 -5.67 15.73
C GLY A 110 3.02 -6.83 14.93
N VAL A 111 2.70 -7.92 15.64
CA VAL A 111 2.19 -9.17 15.04
C VAL A 111 0.86 -8.98 14.29
N ARG A 112 0.03 -8.02 14.68
CA ARG A 112 -1.26 -7.78 14.03
C ARG A 112 -1.11 -7.30 12.59
N SER A 113 -0.18 -6.40 12.34
CA SER A 113 0.12 -5.94 10.96
C SER A 113 0.76 -7.05 10.11
N LEU A 114 1.58 -7.91 10.70
CA LEU A 114 2.11 -9.09 10.02
C LEU A 114 1.02 -10.10 9.70
N GLY A 115 0.09 -10.35 10.63
CA GLY A 115 -1.11 -11.17 10.38
C GLY A 115 -1.94 -10.64 9.21
N GLY A 116 -2.10 -9.32 9.13
CA GLY A 116 -2.76 -8.66 8.02
C GLY A 116 -2.13 -8.97 6.65
N TYR A 117 -0.79 -9.01 6.58
CA TYR A 117 -0.12 -9.45 5.35
C TYR A 117 -0.38 -10.93 5.04
N ALA A 118 -0.36 -11.80 6.06
CA ALA A 118 -0.68 -13.22 5.86
C ALA A 118 -2.08 -13.42 5.27
N ASP A 119 -3.06 -12.63 5.72
CA ASP A 119 -4.42 -12.63 5.20
C ASP A 119 -4.52 -12.18 3.74
N ILE A 120 -3.69 -11.20 3.35
CA ILE A 120 -3.58 -10.75 1.95
C ILE A 120 -2.94 -11.85 1.10
N PHE A 121 -1.82 -12.45 1.54
CA PHE A 121 -1.12 -13.52 0.82
C PHE A 121 -2.02 -14.74 0.60
N TYR A 122 -2.78 -15.12 1.61
CA TYR A 122 -3.78 -16.19 1.49
C TYR A 122 -4.77 -15.91 0.34
N ARG A 123 -5.20 -14.66 0.19
CA ARG A 123 -6.10 -14.27 -0.89
C ARG A 123 -5.41 -14.19 -2.24
N ASN A 124 -4.16 -13.73 -2.32
CA ASN A 124 -3.39 -13.80 -3.56
C ASN A 124 -3.33 -15.24 -4.07
N VAL A 125 -3.02 -16.21 -3.20
CA VAL A 125 -2.96 -17.62 -3.56
C VAL A 125 -4.32 -18.15 -3.99
N ARG A 126 -5.39 -17.85 -3.26
CA ARG A 126 -6.75 -18.32 -3.57
C ARG A 126 -7.32 -17.73 -4.87
N THR A 127 -6.92 -16.55 -5.24
CA THR A 127 -7.40 -15.87 -6.45
C THR A 127 -6.52 -16.14 -7.67
N SER A 128 -5.34 -16.70 -7.48
CA SER A 128 -4.41 -17.06 -8.56
C SER A 128 -5.06 -18.06 -9.54
N GLY A 129 -5.02 -17.72 -10.82
CA GLY A 129 -5.66 -18.51 -11.88
C GLY A 129 -7.19 -18.45 -11.90
N VAL A 130 -7.82 -17.66 -11.02
CA VAL A 130 -9.29 -17.49 -10.95
C VAL A 130 -9.73 -16.12 -11.44
N ILE A 131 -9.08 -15.07 -10.95
CA ILE A 131 -9.28 -13.69 -11.41
C ILE A 131 -7.93 -13.03 -11.69
N PRO A 132 -7.84 -12.09 -12.64
CA PRO A 132 -6.61 -11.35 -12.89
C PRO A 132 -6.19 -10.51 -11.69
N GLN A 133 -4.91 -10.61 -11.33
CA GLN A 133 -4.28 -9.81 -10.29
C GLN A 133 -3.17 -8.97 -10.91
N ILE A 134 -3.29 -7.65 -10.83
CA ILE A 134 -2.36 -6.71 -11.45
C ILE A 134 -1.77 -5.81 -10.36
N SER A 135 -0.46 -5.72 -10.30
CA SER A 135 0.26 -4.83 -9.39
C SER A 135 1.01 -3.74 -10.15
N ALA A 136 0.66 -2.49 -9.89
CA ALA A 136 1.41 -1.32 -10.35
C ALA A 136 2.25 -0.79 -9.18
N ILE A 137 3.56 -0.90 -9.29
CA ILE A 137 4.51 -0.46 -8.28
C ILE A 137 4.83 1.01 -8.56
N MET A 138 4.39 1.89 -7.68
CA MET A 138 4.45 3.35 -7.87
C MET A 138 5.36 4.06 -6.86
N GLY A 139 6.03 3.29 -6.04
CA GLY A 139 6.96 3.73 -5.02
C GLY A 139 7.73 2.55 -4.44
N PRO A 140 8.41 2.72 -3.31
CA PRO A 140 9.06 1.60 -2.65
C PRO A 140 8.03 0.56 -2.19
N CYS A 141 8.36 -0.72 -2.41
CA CYS A 141 7.67 -1.87 -1.85
C CYS A 141 8.70 -2.75 -1.15
N ALA A 142 8.69 -2.72 0.19
CA ALA A 142 9.68 -3.40 1.01
C ALA A 142 9.03 -4.36 2.00
N GLY A 143 9.74 -5.43 2.37
CA GLY A 143 9.27 -6.43 3.32
C GLY A 143 7.95 -7.08 2.87
N GLY A 144 6.94 -7.12 3.73
CA GLY A 144 5.62 -7.68 3.41
C GLY A 144 4.96 -7.06 2.18
N ALA A 145 5.24 -5.79 1.89
CA ALA A 145 4.68 -5.07 0.74
C ALA A 145 5.22 -5.55 -0.61
N VAL A 146 6.34 -6.26 -0.66
CA VAL A 146 6.88 -6.80 -1.91
C VAL A 146 6.33 -8.19 -2.22
N TYR A 147 6.00 -8.98 -1.22
CA TYR A 147 5.56 -10.36 -1.45
C TYR A 147 4.21 -10.46 -2.15
N SER A 148 3.23 -9.65 -1.77
CA SER A 148 1.92 -9.65 -2.42
C SER A 148 2.02 -9.31 -3.92
N PRO A 149 2.65 -8.20 -4.34
CA PRO A 149 2.87 -7.93 -5.76
C PRO A 149 3.61 -9.03 -6.52
N ALA A 150 4.61 -9.67 -5.90
CA ALA A 150 5.38 -10.75 -6.51
C ALA A 150 4.54 -12.03 -6.76
N MET A 151 3.38 -12.17 -6.11
CA MET A 151 2.45 -13.28 -6.30
C MET A 151 1.31 -12.96 -7.27
N THR A 152 1.25 -11.75 -7.82
CA THR A 152 0.22 -11.35 -8.79
C THR A 152 0.59 -11.79 -10.22
N ASP A 153 -0.39 -11.79 -11.13
CA ASP A 153 -0.19 -12.27 -12.50
C ASP A 153 0.63 -11.26 -13.34
N PHE A 154 0.49 -9.97 -13.05
CA PHE A 154 1.19 -8.91 -13.77
C PHE A 154 1.77 -7.89 -12.79
N THR A 155 3.06 -7.61 -12.93
CA THR A 155 3.75 -6.56 -12.17
C THR A 155 4.27 -5.50 -13.12
N ILE A 156 3.83 -4.26 -12.93
CA ILE A 156 4.24 -3.10 -13.71
C ILE A 156 5.02 -2.18 -12.77
N MET A 157 6.20 -1.73 -13.16
CA MET A 157 7.05 -0.86 -12.37
C MET A 157 7.28 0.48 -13.07
N VAL A 158 7.30 1.57 -12.29
CA VAL A 158 7.65 2.91 -12.79
C VAL A 158 9.15 3.13 -12.62
N GLU A 159 9.85 3.31 -13.73
CA GLU A 159 11.31 3.53 -13.74
C GLU A 159 11.72 4.72 -12.85
N ASN A 160 12.84 4.59 -12.15
CA ASN A 160 13.45 5.59 -11.26
C ASN A 160 12.60 6.02 -10.04
N THR A 161 11.42 5.44 -9.83
CA THR A 161 10.54 5.82 -8.70
C THR A 161 9.96 4.65 -7.95
N SER A 162 9.97 3.46 -8.54
CA SER A 162 9.45 2.23 -7.91
C SER A 162 10.56 1.25 -7.61
N TYR A 163 10.45 0.60 -6.47
CA TYR A 163 11.45 -0.35 -5.99
C TYR A 163 10.75 -1.57 -5.37
N MET A 164 11.26 -2.75 -5.69
CA MET A 164 10.83 -4.01 -5.09
C MET A 164 12.03 -4.71 -4.46
N PHE A 165 12.08 -4.81 -3.14
CA PHE A 165 13.13 -5.53 -2.43
C PHE A 165 12.63 -6.06 -1.08
N VAL A 166 13.20 -7.16 -0.62
CA VAL A 166 12.88 -7.73 0.70
C VAL A 166 13.30 -6.77 1.81
N THR A 167 14.46 -6.15 1.65
CA THR A 167 15.01 -5.15 2.57
C THR A 167 15.72 -4.03 1.78
N GLY A 168 15.67 -2.82 2.32
CA GLY A 168 16.24 -1.65 1.63
C GLY A 168 17.77 -1.53 1.77
N PRO A 169 18.41 -0.61 1.00
CA PRO A 169 19.87 -0.42 0.95
C PRO A 169 20.54 -0.24 2.32
N ASN A 170 19.89 0.46 3.25
CA ASN A 170 20.46 0.67 4.59
C ASN A 170 20.64 -0.63 5.39
N VAL A 171 19.70 -1.57 5.24
CA VAL A 171 19.80 -2.87 5.91
C VAL A 171 20.86 -3.73 5.22
N VAL A 172 20.92 -3.72 3.89
CA VAL A 172 21.97 -4.39 3.11
C VAL A 172 23.34 -3.90 3.58
N LYS A 173 23.57 -2.58 3.63
CA LYS A 173 24.80 -1.99 4.12
C LYS A 173 25.16 -2.44 5.54
N THR A 174 24.16 -2.52 6.43
CA THR A 174 24.41 -2.91 7.83
C THR A 174 24.76 -4.40 7.97
N VAL A 175 24.18 -5.26 7.15
CA VAL A 175 24.33 -6.73 7.28
C VAL A 175 25.49 -7.25 6.44
N THR A 176 25.63 -6.79 5.20
CA THR A 176 26.64 -7.30 4.23
C THR A 176 27.81 -6.35 4.02
N ASN A 177 27.72 -5.12 4.54
CA ASN A 177 28.66 -4.02 4.32
C ASN A 177 28.79 -3.60 2.84
N GLU A 178 27.76 -3.88 2.02
CA GLU A 178 27.69 -3.49 0.62
C GLU A 178 26.96 -2.14 0.48
N GLU A 179 27.49 -1.26 -0.36
CA GLU A 179 26.83 -0.02 -0.73
C GLU A 179 26.13 -0.20 -2.08
N VAL A 180 24.81 -0.11 -2.07
CA VAL A 180 23.96 -0.27 -3.25
C VAL A 180 22.86 0.79 -3.24
N SER A 181 22.55 1.36 -4.40
CA SER A 181 21.42 2.26 -4.55
C SER A 181 20.08 1.50 -4.57
N SER A 182 18.97 2.19 -4.32
CA SER A 182 17.65 1.57 -4.42
C SER A 182 17.33 1.07 -5.83
N GLU A 183 17.80 1.78 -6.86
CA GLU A 183 17.60 1.40 -8.26
C GLU A 183 18.38 0.12 -8.63
N GLU A 184 19.64 0.02 -8.20
CA GLU A 184 20.48 -1.18 -8.42
C GLU A 184 19.95 -2.38 -7.63
N LEU A 185 19.44 -2.16 -6.41
CA LEU A 185 18.95 -3.24 -5.56
C LEU A 185 17.64 -3.82 -6.03
N GLY A 186 16.73 -2.99 -6.52
CA GLY A 186 15.38 -3.46 -6.87
C GLY A 186 14.55 -2.46 -7.68
N GLY A 187 15.19 -1.68 -8.54
CA GLY A 187 14.51 -0.79 -9.49
C GLY A 187 13.88 -1.53 -10.67
N ALA A 188 13.15 -0.81 -11.49
CA ALA A 188 12.46 -1.38 -12.65
C ALA A 188 13.42 -2.06 -13.62
N SER A 189 14.59 -1.47 -13.88
CA SER A 189 15.62 -2.03 -14.75
C SER A 189 16.17 -3.36 -14.22
N THR A 190 16.35 -3.49 -12.92
CA THR A 190 16.85 -4.72 -12.27
C THR A 190 15.86 -5.89 -12.42
N HIS A 191 14.57 -5.61 -12.43
CA HIS A 191 13.51 -6.63 -12.53
C HIS A 191 13.08 -6.92 -13.97
N SER A 192 13.53 -6.16 -14.97
CA SER A 192 13.14 -6.32 -16.37
C SER A 192 14.13 -7.13 -17.22
N THR A 193 15.22 -7.65 -16.61
CA THR A 193 16.28 -8.43 -17.27
C THR A 193 16.10 -9.93 -17.17
#